data_e36e48101ce8a7edaa8f14960384f5d5
#
_entry.id   e36e48101ce8a7edaa8f14960384f5d5
#
_cell.length_a   1.000
_cell.length_b   1.000
_cell.length_c   1.000
_cell.angle_alpha   90.00
_cell.angle_beta   90.00
_cell.angle_gamma   90.00
#
_symmetry.space_group_name_H-M   'P 1'
#
loop_
_entity.id
_entity.type
_entity.pdbx_description
1 polymer ?
#
loop_
_entity_poly.entity_id
_entity_poly.type
_entity_poly.pdbx_seq_one_letter_code
_entity_poly.pdbx_strand_id
1 'polypeptide(L)'
;MNKLWELLPYSEISGKLQMALDNSLLDRHSQDPQAPSILRFYRWSPSAISLGFHQKQYPNRWNEIAQKHNLDIIRRPSGGRAVLHQGDLTYALITSADIGGEQVGEFEDNTFGRKRSHREIYEYISGFLIQGFAKLGVSLSYGKAGRGYIHNPSCFSTATNADLVIADGRKLIGSAQVYRHNSVLQHGSISINPNYKLLTELFQAEVPIVGYQELAWNNHKDITAKLIDVLSESARDYFQAEFL
;
A
#
# COMPACT_ATOMS: atom_id res chain seq x y z
N MET A 1 4.91 26.30 5.75
CA MET A 1 5.18 25.60 7.03
C MET A 1 5.26 24.12 6.74
N ASN A 2 6.32 23.44 7.20
CA ASN A 2 6.40 21.98 7.10
C ASN A 2 5.23 21.36 7.85
N LYS A 3 4.61 20.32 7.25
CA LYS A 3 3.54 19.59 7.93
C LYS A 3 4.16 18.60 8.90
N LEU A 4 3.67 18.58 10.14
CA LEU A 4 4.10 17.59 11.14
C LEU A 4 3.57 16.21 10.76
N TRP A 5 4.45 15.21 10.85
CA TRP A 5 4.16 13.82 10.57
C TRP A 5 4.66 12.91 11.68
N GLU A 6 4.01 11.80 11.89
CA GLU A 6 4.51 10.71 12.75
C GLU A 6 5.06 9.59 11.86
N LEU A 7 6.35 9.24 12.02
CA LEU A 7 6.91 8.01 11.47
C LEU A 7 6.93 6.97 12.59
N LEU A 8 6.04 5.99 12.51
CA LEU A 8 5.97 4.95 13.55
C LEU A 8 7.09 3.93 13.36
N PRO A 9 7.61 3.36 14.46
CA PRO A 9 8.62 2.31 14.41
C PRO A 9 8.15 1.12 13.56
N TYR A 10 9.10 0.51 12.82
CA TYR A 10 8.85 -0.74 12.12
C TYR A 10 8.35 -1.82 13.07
N SER A 11 7.37 -2.60 12.65
CA SER A 11 6.80 -3.67 13.44
C SER A 11 6.57 -4.95 12.65
N GLU A 12 6.69 -6.08 13.32
CA GLU A 12 6.43 -7.40 12.78
C GLU A 12 5.54 -8.18 13.76
N ILE A 13 4.23 -8.08 13.56
CA ILE A 13 3.20 -8.65 14.45
C ILE A 13 2.08 -9.28 13.62
N SER A 14 1.10 -9.93 14.29
CA SER A 14 0.03 -10.62 13.60
C SER A 14 -0.82 -9.69 12.74
N GLY A 15 -1.35 -10.21 11.64
CA GLY A 15 -2.20 -9.45 10.72
C GLY A 15 -3.42 -8.84 11.39
N LYS A 16 -3.98 -9.54 12.38
CA LYS A 16 -5.09 -9.02 13.18
C LYS A 16 -4.70 -7.75 13.95
N LEU A 17 -3.54 -7.74 14.56
CA LEU A 17 -3.03 -6.57 15.30
C LEU A 17 -2.61 -5.44 14.35
N GLN A 18 -1.97 -5.76 13.20
CA GLN A 18 -1.65 -4.74 12.18
C GLN A 18 -2.90 -4.01 11.70
N MET A 19 -3.96 -4.75 11.37
CA MET A 19 -5.22 -4.13 10.91
C MET A 19 -5.97 -3.40 12.02
N ALA A 20 -5.91 -3.88 13.26
CA ALA A 20 -6.46 -3.17 14.41
C ALA A 20 -5.74 -1.82 14.63
N LEU A 21 -4.41 -1.81 14.49
CA LEU A 21 -3.62 -0.59 14.60
C LEU A 21 -3.92 0.38 13.47
N ASP A 22 -3.96 -0.07 12.20
CA ASP A 22 -4.34 0.77 11.06
C ASP A 22 -5.72 1.43 11.27
N ASN A 23 -6.70 0.66 11.74
CA ASN A 23 -8.03 1.17 12.05
C ASN A 23 -8.01 2.21 13.18
N SER A 24 -7.31 1.92 14.28
CA SER A 24 -7.20 2.82 15.43
C SER A 24 -6.53 4.15 15.06
N LEU A 25 -5.48 4.09 14.23
CA LEU A 25 -4.79 5.28 13.74
C LEU A 25 -5.69 6.12 12.83
N LEU A 26 -6.45 5.47 11.94
CA LEU A 26 -7.43 6.16 11.09
C LEU A 26 -8.54 6.78 11.91
N ASP A 27 -9.06 6.08 12.95
CA ASP A 27 -10.07 6.62 13.86
C ASP A 27 -9.53 7.85 14.60
N ARG A 28 -8.35 7.76 15.20
CA ARG A 28 -7.69 8.87 15.90
C ARG A 28 -7.56 10.09 14.99
N HIS A 29 -7.00 9.90 13.79
CA HIS A 29 -6.81 10.99 12.83
C HIS A 29 -8.14 11.59 12.36
N SER A 30 -9.19 10.78 12.22
CA SER A 30 -10.51 11.24 11.76
C SER A 30 -11.27 12.08 12.78
N GLN A 31 -10.91 11.98 14.05
CA GLN A 31 -11.53 12.71 15.17
C GLN A 31 -10.85 14.06 15.45
N ASP A 32 -9.61 14.24 14.98
CA ASP A 32 -8.85 15.47 15.15
C ASP A 32 -8.33 16.00 13.80
N PRO A 33 -8.93 17.06 13.27
CA PRO A 33 -8.51 17.66 12.00
C PRO A 33 -7.07 18.21 12.01
N GLN A 34 -6.48 18.41 13.19
CA GLN A 34 -5.11 18.89 13.37
C GLN A 34 -4.11 17.75 13.64
N ALA A 35 -4.60 16.50 13.71
CA ALA A 35 -3.72 15.36 13.92
C ALA A 35 -2.63 15.30 12.84
N PRO A 36 -1.37 14.99 13.22
CA PRO A 36 -0.31 14.80 12.25
C PRO A 36 -0.62 13.63 11.33
N SER A 37 -0.18 13.73 10.08
CA SER A 37 -0.20 12.57 9.17
C SER A 37 0.74 11.49 9.69
N ILE A 38 0.42 10.23 9.40
CA ILE A 38 1.13 9.09 9.96
C ILE A 38 1.65 8.22 8.82
N LEU A 39 2.92 7.87 8.87
CA LEU A 39 3.53 6.87 8.00
C LEU A 39 4.07 5.72 8.86
N ARG A 40 3.82 4.49 8.43
CA ARG A 40 4.39 3.30 9.05
C ARG A 40 4.72 2.24 8.03
N PHE A 41 5.73 1.40 8.37
CA PHE A 41 6.11 0.21 7.62
C PHE A 41 6.05 -1.00 8.53
N TYR A 42 5.58 -2.13 8.00
CA TYR A 42 5.44 -3.34 8.80
C TYR A 42 5.46 -4.61 7.95
N ARG A 43 5.66 -5.73 8.63
CA ARG A 43 5.48 -7.08 8.10
C ARG A 43 4.48 -7.86 8.93
N TRP A 44 4.12 -9.01 8.43
CA TRP A 44 3.09 -9.87 8.99
C TRP A 44 3.74 -11.12 9.61
N SER A 45 3.50 -11.36 10.90
CA SER A 45 4.02 -12.53 11.63
C SER A 45 2.92 -13.12 12.52
N PRO A 46 2.37 -14.31 12.17
CA PRO A 46 2.69 -15.11 10.99
C PRO A 46 2.29 -14.43 9.68
N SER A 47 2.78 -14.97 8.54
CA SER A 47 2.31 -14.58 7.20
C SER A 47 0.81 -14.70 7.10
N ALA A 48 0.16 -13.93 6.21
CA ALA A 48 -1.29 -13.87 6.18
C ALA A 48 -1.87 -13.72 4.77
N ILE A 49 -3.12 -14.14 4.62
CA ILE A 49 -3.98 -13.81 3.49
C ILE A 49 -4.92 -12.70 3.97
N SER A 50 -4.77 -11.48 3.45
CA SER A 50 -5.72 -10.41 3.73
C SER A 50 -6.83 -10.38 2.69
N LEU A 51 -8.07 -10.49 3.13
CA LEU A 51 -9.27 -10.33 2.32
C LEU A 51 -9.66 -8.85 2.25
N GLY A 52 -10.12 -8.40 1.10
CA GLY A 52 -10.72 -7.06 1.01
C GLY A 52 -12.02 -6.96 1.79
N PHE A 53 -12.40 -5.76 2.21
CA PHE A 53 -13.58 -5.52 3.04
C PHE A 53 -14.86 -6.15 2.45
N HIS A 54 -15.09 -6.02 1.15
CA HIS A 54 -16.27 -6.55 0.46
C HIS A 54 -16.14 -8.01 0.01
N GLN A 55 -14.96 -8.63 0.14
CA GLN A 55 -14.74 -10.03 -0.25
C GLN A 55 -15.28 -10.97 0.82
N LYS A 56 -16.60 -11.12 0.90
CA LYS A 56 -17.27 -11.92 1.93
C LYS A 56 -17.00 -13.42 1.80
N GLN A 57 -16.77 -13.90 0.59
CA GLN A 57 -16.53 -15.30 0.26
C GLN A 57 -15.14 -15.47 -0.36
N TYR A 58 -14.53 -16.61 -0.11
CA TYR A 58 -13.28 -17.06 -0.71
C TYR A 58 -13.29 -18.59 -0.84
N PRO A 59 -12.45 -19.17 -1.71
CA PRO A 59 -12.40 -20.62 -1.93
C PRO A 59 -12.08 -21.39 -0.64
N ASN A 60 -12.84 -22.44 -0.33
CA ASN A 60 -12.66 -23.25 0.90
C ASN A 60 -11.23 -23.81 1.01
N ARG A 61 -10.58 -24.16 -0.11
CA ARG A 61 -9.20 -24.64 -0.14
C ARG A 61 -8.20 -23.68 0.50
N TRP A 62 -8.53 -22.37 0.59
CA TRP A 62 -7.62 -21.41 1.25
C TRP A 62 -7.47 -21.68 2.74
N ASN A 63 -8.48 -22.28 3.40
CA ASN A 63 -8.36 -22.68 4.79
C ASN A 63 -7.34 -23.83 4.95
N GLU A 64 -7.38 -24.80 4.03
CA GLU A 64 -6.43 -25.94 4.02
C GLU A 64 -4.99 -25.45 3.74
N ILE A 65 -4.84 -24.56 2.75
CA ILE A 65 -3.55 -23.95 2.42
C ILE A 65 -3.04 -23.12 3.60
N ALA A 66 -3.89 -22.33 4.21
CA ALA A 66 -3.54 -21.50 5.37
C ALA A 66 -3.07 -22.35 6.55
N GLN A 67 -3.75 -23.44 6.84
CA GLN A 67 -3.35 -24.39 7.88
C GLN A 67 -2.01 -25.05 7.54
N LYS A 68 -1.83 -25.55 6.30
CA LYS A 68 -0.61 -26.20 5.82
C LYS A 68 0.62 -25.30 5.90
N HIS A 69 0.46 -24.00 5.60
CA HIS A 69 1.55 -23.04 5.51
C HIS A 69 1.62 -22.08 6.71
N ASN A 70 0.85 -22.33 7.77
CA ASN A 70 0.76 -21.48 8.96
C ASN A 70 0.48 -20.00 8.61
N LEU A 71 -0.58 -19.77 7.84
CA LEU A 71 -1.02 -18.44 7.43
C LEU A 71 -2.27 -18.03 8.21
N ASP A 72 -2.35 -16.78 8.61
CA ASP A 72 -3.61 -16.18 9.07
C ASP A 72 -4.50 -15.84 7.87
N ILE A 73 -5.83 -15.97 8.02
CA ILE A 73 -6.79 -15.36 7.09
C ILE A 73 -7.48 -14.23 7.83
N ILE A 74 -7.26 -13.01 7.37
CA ILE A 74 -7.81 -11.80 8.03
C ILE A 74 -8.55 -10.93 7.01
N ARG A 75 -9.35 -10.00 7.52
CA ARG A 75 -10.03 -8.99 6.69
C ARG A 75 -9.46 -7.61 6.97
N ARG A 76 -9.06 -6.90 5.90
CA ARG A 76 -8.60 -5.52 6.02
C ARG A 76 -9.76 -4.53 5.88
N PRO A 77 -9.62 -3.29 6.40
CA PRO A 77 -10.66 -2.27 6.32
C PRO A 77 -10.87 -1.73 4.91
N SER A 78 -9.85 -1.81 4.06
CA SER A 78 -9.90 -1.33 2.68
C SER A 78 -10.49 -2.36 1.71
N GLY A 79 -10.93 -1.92 0.56
CA GLY A 79 -11.45 -2.76 -0.51
C GLY A 79 -10.39 -3.60 -1.22
N GLY A 80 -10.75 -4.09 -2.40
CA GLY A 80 -9.90 -4.93 -3.25
C GLY A 80 -10.06 -6.42 -2.99
N ARG A 81 -9.22 -7.22 -3.65
CA ARG A 81 -9.20 -8.69 -3.57
C ARG A 81 -8.12 -9.18 -2.62
N ALA A 82 -8.06 -10.49 -2.42
CA ALA A 82 -7.09 -11.10 -1.50
C ALA A 82 -5.63 -10.79 -1.88
N VAL A 83 -4.81 -10.61 -0.86
CA VAL A 83 -3.36 -10.42 -0.94
C VAL A 83 -2.69 -11.44 -0.03
N LEU A 84 -1.65 -12.11 -0.52
CA LEU A 84 -0.77 -12.93 0.29
C LEU A 84 0.36 -12.04 0.81
N HIS A 85 0.43 -11.92 2.13
CA HIS A 85 1.50 -11.22 2.85
C HIS A 85 2.55 -12.23 3.31
N GLN A 86 3.47 -12.54 2.39
CA GLN A 86 4.65 -13.35 2.64
C GLN A 86 5.77 -12.87 1.71
N GLY A 87 6.82 -12.36 2.30
CA GLY A 87 7.94 -11.79 1.55
C GLY A 87 7.64 -10.41 0.96
N ASP A 88 6.72 -9.68 1.56
CA ASP A 88 6.40 -8.28 1.25
C ASP A 88 6.75 -7.35 2.41
N LEU A 89 6.83 -6.08 2.12
CA LEU A 89 6.80 -4.98 3.08
C LEU A 89 5.49 -4.24 2.89
N THR A 90 4.72 -4.08 3.95
CA THR A 90 3.50 -3.28 3.91
C THR A 90 3.80 -1.86 4.40
N TYR A 91 3.28 -0.86 3.70
CA TYR A 91 3.22 0.50 4.18
C TYR A 91 1.78 0.89 4.52
N ALA A 92 1.60 1.80 5.46
CA ALA A 92 0.34 2.48 5.71
C ALA A 92 0.58 3.96 5.92
N LEU A 93 -0.18 4.79 5.23
CA LEU A 93 -0.17 6.24 5.31
C LEU A 93 -1.57 6.72 5.64
N ILE A 94 -1.69 7.43 6.76
CA ILE A 94 -2.94 8.04 7.21
C ILE A 94 -2.78 9.56 7.15
N THR A 95 -3.73 10.23 6.53
CA THR A 95 -3.68 11.68 6.36
C THR A 95 -5.06 12.27 6.07
N SER A 96 -5.15 13.60 6.02
CA SER A 96 -6.35 14.28 5.56
C SER A 96 -6.59 14.03 4.07
N ALA A 97 -7.84 13.87 3.67
CA ALA A 97 -8.24 13.82 2.27
C ALA A 97 -7.97 15.12 1.49
N ASP A 98 -7.63 16.19 2.19
CA ASP A 98 -7.23 17.47 1.58
C ASP A 98 -5.70 17.56 1.36
N ILE A 99 -4.96 16.46 1.58
CA ILE A 99 -3.50 16.42 1.39
C ILE A 99 -3.13 16.88 -0.03
N GLY A 100 -2.10 17.73 -0.12
CA GLY A 100 -1.63 18.28 -1.38
C GLY A 100 -2.61 19.25 -2.05
N GLY A 101 -3.71 19.60 -1.41
CA GLY A 101 -4.51 20.75 -1.76
C GLY A 101 -3.70 22.00 -1.40
N GLU A 102 -3.01 22.59 -2.37
CA GLU A 102 -2.53 23.96 -2.22
C GLU A 102 -3.74 24.87 -2.00
N GLN A 103 -3.59 25.84 -1.11
CA GLN A 103 -4.34 27.07 -1.27
C GLN A 103 -3.96 27.59 -2.67
N VAL A 104 -4.80 27.29 -3.65
CA VAL A 104 -4.66 27.88 -4.97
C VAL A 104 -4.79 29.37 -4.70
N GLY A 105 -3.67 30.08 -4.85
CA GLY A 105 -3.63 31.53 -4.75
C GLY A 105 -4.77 32.10 -5.61
N GLU A 106 -5.29 33.24 -5.21
CA GLU A 106 -6.32 34.00 -5.90
C GLU A 106 -6.08 33.99 -7.41
N PHE A 107 -6.71 33.06 -8.11
CA PHE A 107 -6.97 33.24 -9.52
C PHE A 107 -8.22 34.09 -9.64
N GLU A 108 -8.18 35.10 -10.50
CA GLU A 108 -9.25 36.09 -10.78
C GLU A 108 -10.58 35.49 -11.22
N ASP A 109 -10.71 34.18 -11.20
CA ASP A 109 -11.92 33.44 -11.53
C ASP A 109 -12.40 32.66 -10.28
N ASN A 110 -13.50 33.05 -9.68
CA ASN A 110 -14.16 32.58 -8.46
C ASN A 110 -14.34 31.03 -8.34
N THR A 111 -13.41 30.22 -8.77
CA THR A 111 -13.39 28.78 -8.55
C THR A 111 -12.75 28.48 -7.19
N PHE A 112 -13.57 28.49 -6.14
CA PHE A 112 -13.26 27.89 -4.84
C PHE A 112 -12.60 26.53 -5.04
N GLY A 113 -11.47 26.30 -4.39
CA GLY A 113 -10.59 25.16 -4.56
C GLY A 113 -11.34 23.84 -4.75
N ARG A 114 -11.23 23.25 -5.93
CA ARG A 114 -11.86 21.97 -6.26
C ARG A 114 -11.34 20.88 -5.34
N LYS A 115 -12.21 20.21 -4.58
CA LYS A 115 -11.87 19.04 -3.80
C LYS A 115 -11.32 17.94 -4.73
N ARG A 116 -10.17 17.37 -4.39
CA ARG A 116 -9.58 16.25 -5.14
C ARG A 116 -10.51 15.05 -5.14
N SER A 117 -10.56 14.35 -6.26
CA SER A 117 -11.21 13.04 -6.35
C SER A 117 -10.40 11.98 -5.57
N HIS A 118 -11.02 10.87 -5.21
CA HIS A 118 -10.34 9.74 -4.56
C HIS A 118 -9.13 9.26 -5.38
N ARG A 119 -9.23 9.31 -6.71
CA ARG A 119 -8.16 8.94 -7.62
C ARG A 119 -6.98 9.91 -7.53
N GLU A 120 -7.25 11.20 -7.56
CA GLU A 120 -6.20 12.23 -7.44
C GLU A 120 -5.48 12.17 -6.09
N ILE A 121 -6.22 11.85 -5.00
CA ILE A 121 -5.63 11.62 -3.68
C ILE A 121 -4.75 10.37 -3.70
N TYR A 122 -5.24 9.30 -4.33
CA TYR A 122 -4.50 8.05 -4.46
C TYR A 122 -3.17 8.27 -5.23
N GLU A 123 -3.24 8.94 -6.37
CA GLU A 123 -2.08 9.24 -7.20
C GLU A 123 -1.09 10.16 -6.46
N TYR A 124 -1.60 11.18 -5.77
CA TYR A 124 -0.76 12.07 -4.96
C TYR A 124 -0.05 11.30 -3.84
N ILE A 125 -0.76 10.49 -3.05
CA ILE A 125 -0.14 9.68 -2.00
C ILE A 125 0.89 8.71 -2.59
N SER A 126 0.62 8.10 -3.72
CA SER A 126 1.54 7.13 -4.36
C SER A 126 2.83 7.78 -4.88
N GLY A 127 2.88 9.11 -5.00
CA GLY A 127 4.04 9.83 -5.55
C GLY A 127 5.33 9.60 -4.76
N PHE A 128 5.27 9.50 -3.42
CA PHE A 128 6.47 9.23 -2.62
C PHE A 128 7.06 7.84 -2.91
N LEU A 129 6.22 6.85 -3.21
CA LEU A 129 6.68 5.52 -3.60
C LEU A 129 7.41 5.59 -4.94
N ILE A 130 6.81 6.26 -5.94
CA ILE A 130 7.42 6.42 -7.27
C ILE A 130 8.78 7.12 -7.16
N GLN A 131 8.88 8.19 -6.39
CA GLN A 131 10.15 8.90 -6.17
C GLN A 131 11.17 8.04 -5.40
N GLY A 132 10.74 7.35 -4.35
CA GLY A 132 11.62 6.49 -3.56
C GLY A 132 12.19 5.34 -4.38
N PHE A 133 11.37 4.70 -5.20
CA PHE A 133 11.84 3.65 -6.10
C PHE A 133 12.74 4.18 -7.22
N ALA A 134 12.50 5.39 -7.71
CA ALA A 134 13.41 6.04 -8.66
C ALA A 134 14.81 6.28 -8.07
N LYS A 135 14.91 6.66 -6.76
CA LYS A 135 16.20 6.75 -6.04
C LYS A 135 16.92 5.39 -5.97
N LEU A 136 16.19 4.28 -6.06
CA LEU A 136 16.73 2.92 -6.12
C LEU A 136 16.98 2.42 -7.56
N GLY A 137 16.82 3.28 -8.56
CA GLY A 137 16.99 2.93 -9.97
C GLY A 137 15.84 2.17 -10.60
N VAL A 138 14.66 2.13 -9.95
CA VAL A 138 13.47 1.46 -10.46
C VAL A 138 12.40 2.48 -10.84
N SER A 139 12.10 2.54 -12.13
CA SER A 139 11.00 3.37 -12.64
C SER A 139 9.67 2.66 -12.45
N LEU A 140 8.75 3.30 -11.74
CA LEU A 140 7.39 2.83 -11.55
C LEU A 140 6.39 3.67 -12.34
N SER A 141 5.36 3.01 -12.85
CA SER A 141 4.21 3.66 -13.47
C SER A 141 2.91 3.00 -12.99
N TYR A 142 1.78 3.66 -13.22
CA TYR A 142 0.48 3.05 -12.93
C TYR A 142 0.19 1.94 -13.93
N GLY A 143 -0.34 0.82 -13.43
CA GLY A 143 -0.78 -0.29 -14.24
C GLY A 143 -1.95 0.11 -15.16
N LYS A 144 -2.21 -0.72 -16.17
CA LYS A 144 -3.37 -0.57 -17.04
C LYS A 144 -4.40 -1.63 -16.72
N ALA A 145 -5.66 -1.24 -16.52
CA ALA A 145 -6.73 -2.21 -16.29
C ALA A 145 -6.90 -3.12 -17.51
N GLY A 146 -6.58 -4.41 -17.35
CA GLY A 146 -6.86 -5.43 -18.37
C GLY A 146 -8.31 -5.89 -18.34
N ARG A 147 -8.81 -6.46 -19.46
CA ARG A 147 -10.12 -7.14 -19.51
C ARG A 147 -10.07 -8.37 -18.60
N GLY A 148 -11.10 -8.59 -17.76
CA GLY A 148 -11.19 -9.77 -16.88
C GLY A 148 -10.96 -9.50 -15.39
N TYR A 149 -10.75 -8.25 -14.99
CA TYR A 149 -10.54 -7.84 -13.61
C TYR A 149 -11.61 -8.34 -12.62
N ILE A 150 -12.87 -8.42 -13.03
CA ILE A 150 -14.02 -8.62 -12.14
C ILE A 150 -14.15 -10.08 -11.64
N HIS A 151 -13.63 -11.06 -12.34
CA HIS A 151 -13.86 -12.49 -12.07
C HIS A 151 -12.69 -13.20 -11.35
N ASN A 152 -11.57 -12.52 -11.09
CA ASN A 152 -10.41 -13.15 -10.48
C ASN A 152 -10.34 -12.82 -8.97
N PRO A 153 -10.29 -13.83 -8.07
CA PRO A 153 -10.24 -13.64 -6.62
C PRO A 153 -8.91 -13.05 -6.11
N SER A 154 -7.86 -13.01 -6.93
CA SER A 154 -6.53 -12.51 -6.58
C SER A 154 -6.32 -11.04 -6.96
N CYS A 155 -5.80 -10.23 -6.04
CA CYS A 155 -5.39 -8.86 -6.31
C CYS A 155 -4.10 -8.77 -7.16
N PHE A 156 -3.34 -9.85 -7.24
CA PHE A 156 -2.06 -9.88 -7.96
C PHE A 156 -2.15 -10.42 -9.39
N SER A 157 -3.24 -11.05 -9.79
CA SER A 157 -3.35 -11.67 -11.12
C SER A 157 -3.65 -10.70 -12.26
N THR A 158 -3.99 -9.46 -11.96
CA THR A 158 -4.12 -8.38 -12.98
C THR A 158 -3.72 -7.06 -12.39
N ALA A 159 -2.84 -6.31 -13.06
CA ALA A 159 -2.57 -4.93 -12.71
C ALA A 159 -3.80 -4.06 -12.97
N THR A 160 -4.08 -3.15 -12.07
CA THR A 160 -5.15 -2.16 -12.19
C THR A 160 -4.53 -0.76 -12.24
N ASN A 161 -5.33 0.25 -12.55
CA ASN A 161 -4.90 1.65 -12.49
C ASN A 161 -4.47 2.11 -11.08
N ALA A 162 -4.69 1.27 -10.07
CA ALA A 162 -4.29 1.49 -8.67
C ALA A 162 -3.00 0.74 -8.29
N ASP A 163 -2.37 0.03 -9.21
CA ASP A 163 -1.14 -0.72 -8.95
C ASP A 163 0.06 0.01 -9.53
N LEU A 164 1.19 -0.06 -8.85
CA LEU A 164 2.45 0.43 -9.40
C LEU A 164 3.22 -0.76 -10.00
N VAL A 165 3.56 -0.60 -11.27
CA VAL A 165 4.21 -1.62 -12.10
C VAL A 165 5.58 -1.14 -12.57
N ILE A 166 6.49 -2.09 -12.82
CA ILE A 166 7.77 -1.84 -13.47
C ILE A 166 7.60 -1.75 -14.99
N ALA A 167 8.69 -1.46 -15.71
CA ALA A 167 8.67 -1.17 -17.15
C ALA A 167 8.06 -2.29 -18.02
N ASP A 168 8.16 -3.56 -17.60
CA ASP A 168 7.58 -4.70 -18.31
C ASP A 168 6.10 -4.96 -17.97
N GLY A 169 5.50 -4.13 -17.10
CA GLY A 169 4.10 -4.21 -16.70
C GLY A 169 3.83 -5.14 -15.52
N ARG A 170 4.84 -5.82 -14.96
CA ARG A 170 4.67 -6.63 -13.75
C ARG A 170 4.50 -5.76 -12.52
N LYS A 171 3.62 -6.19 -11.63
CA LYS A 171 3.27 -5.46 -10.41
C LYS A 171 4.37 -5.56 -9.36
N LEU A 172 4.76 -4.42 -8.82
CA LEU A 172 5.64 -4.31 -7.65
C LEU A 172 4.87 -3.91 -6.39
N ILE A 173 3.91 -2.98 -6.52
CA ILE A 173 3.15 -2.47 -5.38
C ILE A 173 1.66 -2.51 -5.67
N GLY A 174 0.90 -3.07 -4.74
CA GLY A 174 -0.55 -3.02 -4.76
C GLY A 174 -1.09 -2.28 -3.57
N SER A 175 -1.91 -1.26 -3.78
CA SER A 175 -2.44 -0.43 -2.71
C SER A 175 -3.95 -0.33 -2.74
N ALA A 176 -4.54 0.00 -1.60
CA ALA A 176 -5.96 0.25 -1.45
C ALA A 176 -6.19 1.39 -0.45
N GLN A 177 -7.32 2.06 -0.59
CA GLN A 177 -7.73 3.14 0.30
C GLN A 177 -9.00 2.81 1.06
N VAL A 178 -9.15 3.41 2.23
CA VAL A 178 -10.40 3.54 2.97
C VAL A 178 -10.48 4.93 3.57
N TYR A 179 -11.69 5.49 3.52
CA TYR A 179 -11.97 6.85 4.00
C TYR A 179 -12.80 6.78 5.28
N ARG A 180 -12.53 7.72 6.19
CA ARG A 180 -13.33 7.94 7.40
C ARG A 180 -13.40 9.45 7.65
N HIS A 181 -14.61 10.02 7.50
CA HIS A 181 -14.81 11.47 7.47
C HIS A 181 -13.88 12.14 6.44
N ASN A 182 -13.05 13.08 6.87
CA ASN A 182 -12.05 13.75 6.02
C ASN A 182 -10.65 13.10 6.09
N SER A 183 -10.56 11.89 6.60
CA SER A 183 -9.29 11.15 6.68
C SER A 183 -9.25 9.99 5.72
N VAL A 184 -8.07 9.69 5.22
CA VAL A 184 -7.79 8.56 4.34
C VAL A 184 -6.65 7.72 4.92
N LEU A 185 -6.86 6.42 4.94
CA LEU A 185 -5.80 5.43 5.06
C LEU A 185 -5.54 4.87 3.67
N GLN A 186 -4.32 5.01 3.17
CA GLN A 186 -3.81 4.23 2.04
C GLN A 186 -2.75 3.28 2.54
N HIS A 187 -2.96 2.00 2.33
CA HIS A 187 -1.96 0.98 2.64
C HIS A 187 -1.72 0.08 1.43
N GLY A 188 -0.53 -0.50 1.37
CA GLY A 188 -0.15 -1.33 0.23
C GLY A 188 0.98 -2.29 0.54
N SER A 189 1.02 -3.36 -0.24
CA SER A 189 2.03 -4.41 -0.20
C SER A 189 3.07 -4.14 -1.29
N ILE A 190 4.32 -4.01 -0.86
CA ILE A 190 5.51 -3.88 -1.70
C ILE A 190 6.14 -5.26 -1.80
N SER A 191 6.18 -5.84 -2.97
CA SER A 191 6.75 -7.16 -3.19
C SER A 191 8.26 -7.12 -3.06
N ILE A 192 8.81 -7.93 -2.15
CA ILE A 192 10.26 -8.04 -1.95
C ILE A 192 10.75 -9.41 -2.41
N ASN A 193 10.26 -10.47 -1.76
CA ASN A 193 10.66 -11.85 -2.03
C ASN A 193 9.42 -12.75 -2.08
N PRO A 194 8.61 -12.64 -3.16
CA PRO A 194 7.36 -13.34 -3.27
C PRO A 194 7.57 -14.86 -3.34
N ASN A 195 6.76 -15.61 -2.61
CA ASN A 195 6.72 -17.06 -2.73
C ASN A 195 5.82 -17.45 -3.92
N TYR A 196 6.40 -17.52 -5.11
CA TYR A 196 5.67 -17.82 -6.36
C TYR A 196 4.92 -19.16 -6.30
N LYS A 197 5.49 -20.18 -5.64
CA LYS A 197 4.83 -21.50 -5.50
C LYS A 197 3.56 -21.38 -4.69
N LEU A 198 3.62 -20.70 -3.55
CA LEU A 198 2.45 -20.49 -2.69
C LEU A 198 1.40 -19.57 -3.35
N LEU A 199 1.85 -18.53 -4.07
CA LEU A 199 0.95 -17.69 -4.85
C LEU A 199 0.19 -18.49 -5.91
N THR A 200 0.87 -19.36 -6.66
CA THR A 200 0.24 -20.23 -7.66
C THR A 200 -0.68 -21.27 -7.00
N GLU A 201 -0.27 -21.90 -5.89
CA GLU A 201 -1.12 -22.83 -5.12
C GLU A 201 -2.40 -22.15 -4.64
N LEU A 202 -2.28 -20.92 -4.11
CA LEU A 202 -3.40 -20.17 -3.54
C LEU A 202 -4.36 -19.65 -4.62
N PHE A 203 -3.83 -19.03 -5.66
CA PHE A 203 -4.65 -18.31 -6.65
C PHE A 203 -4.94 -19.12 -7.91
N GLN A 204 -4.30 -20.28 -8.10
CA GLN A 204 -4.44 -21.18 -9.27
C GLN A 204 -4.20 -20.45 -10.60
N ALA A 205 -3.31 -19.48 -10.59
CA ALA A 205 -2.91 -18.70 -11.75
C ALA A 205 -1.48 -18.22 -11.57
N GLU A 206 -0.79 -17.96 -12.67
CA GLU A 206 0.45 -17.19 -12.63
C GLU A 206 0.13 -15.77 -12.14
N VAL A 207 0.99 -15.26 -11.26
CA VAL A 207 0.83 -13.94 -10.68
C VAL A 207 1.96 -13.06 -11.23
N PRO A 208 1.64 -12.05 -12.06
CA PRO A 208 2.64 -11.18 -12.67
C PRO A 208 3.17 -10.15 -11.65
N ILE A 209 3.87 -10.65 -10.65
CA ILE A 209 4.51 -9.89 -9.59
C ILE A 209 6.02 -10.00 -9.75
N VAL A 210 6.74 -9.00 -9.32
CA VAL A 210 8.20 -8.97 -9.36
C VAL A 210 8.77 -8.93 -7.94
N GLY A 211 9.89 -9.63 -7.71
CA GLY A 211 10.65 -9.55 -6.48
C GLY A 211 11.94 -8.73 -6.65
N TYR A 212 12.57 -8.36 -5.53
CA TYR A 212 13.80 -7.55 -5.55
C TYR A 212 14.96 -8.23 -6.28
N GLN A 213 14.99 -9.56 -6.31
CA GLN A 213 16.03 -10.33 -7.00
C GLN A 213 16.05 -10.07 -8.53
N GLU A 214 14.92 -9.66 -9.08
CA GLU A 214 14.79 -9.30 -10.49
C GLU A 214 15.05 -7.81 -10.75
N LEU A 215 15.11 -7.03 -9.68
CA LEU A 215 15.51 -5.64 -9.68
C LEU A 215 16.99 -5.62 -9.29
N ALA A 216 17.87 -4.92 -9.96
CA ALA A 216 19.33 -4.92 -9.77
C ALA A 216 19.82 -4.57 -8.34
N TRP A 217 19.13 -5.02 -7.28
CA TRP A 217 19.38 -4.70 -5.87
C TRP A 217 20.20 -5.76 -5.11
N ASN A 218 20.92 -6.61 -5.83
CA ASN A 218 21.57 -7.82 -5.31
C ASN A 218 22.64 -7.60 -4.22
N ASN A 219 22.96 -6.35 -3.87
CA ASN A 219 24.08 -6.04 -2.95
C ASN A 219 23.64 -5.56 -1.56
N HIS A 220 22.37 -5.59 -1.21
CA HIS A 220 21.91 -5.13 0.10
C HIS A 220 21.64 -6.30 1.05
N LYS A 221 22.41 -6.37 2.16
CA LYS A 221 22.26 -7.40 3.21
C LYS A 221 20.89 -7.36 3.88
N ASP A 222 20.28 -6.16 3.96
CA ASP A 222 18.93 -5.96 4.50
C ASP A 222 18.15 -5.02 3.59
N ILE A 223 17.49 -5.60 2.60
CA ILE A 223 16.67 -4.84 1.64
C ILE A 223 15.46 -4.18 2.32
N THR A 224 14.94 -4.77 3.41
CA THR A 224 13.79 -4.23 4.14
C THR A 224 14.15 -2.91 4.82
N ALA A 225 15.25 -2.89 5.57
CA ALA A 225 15.74 -1.67 6.20
C ALA A 225 16.05 -0.59 5.16
N LYS A 226 16.74 -0.97 4.07
CA LYS A 226 17.04 -0.03 2.98
C LYS A 226 15.80 0.58 2.34
N LEU A 227 14.75 -0.23 2.12
CA LEU A 227 13.48 0.28 1.58
C LEU A 227 12.81 1.25 2.56
N ILE A 228 12.77 0.91 3.84
CA ILE A 228 12.19 1.78 4.87
C ILE A 228 12.92 3.13 4.90
N ASP A 229 14.25 3.13 4.90
CA ASP A 229 15.05 4.35 4.93
C ASP A 229 14.78 5.22 3.70
N VAL A 230 14.88 4.65 2.50
CA VAL A 230 14.69 5.39 1.24
C VAL A 230 13.25 5.90 1.09
N LEU A 231 12.25 5.09 1.46
CA LEU A 231 10.85 5.50 1.35
C LEU A 231 10.46 6.53 2.42
N SER A 232 11.06 6.47 3.62
CA SER A 232 10.87 7.50 4.66
C SER A 232 11.50 8.82 4.23
N GLU A 233 12.71 8.79 3.68
CA GLU A 233 13.36 9.98 3.10
C GLU A 233 12.52 10.54 1.95
N SER A 234 12.07 9.68 1.03
CA SER A 234 11.24 10.10 -0.09
C SER A 234 9.91 10.72 0.37
N ALA A 235 9.28 10.18 1.41
CA ALA A 235 8.07 10.75 1.97
C ALA A 235 8.34 12.14 2.58
N ARG A 236 9.46 12.30 3.30
CA ARG A 236 9.88 13.61 3.85
C ARG A 236 9.99 14.65 2.74
N ASP A 237 10.73 14.31 1.68
CA ASP A 237 10.98 15.23 0.57
C ASP A 237 9.69 15.54 -0.20
N TYR A 238 8.92 14.50 -0.54
CA TYR A 238 7.74 14.61 -1.37
C TYR A 238 6.60 15.40 -0.71
N PHE A 239 6.34 15.11 0.57
CA PHE A 239 5.27 15.77 1.32
C PHE A 239 5.74 17.04 2.04
N GLN A 240 7.03 17.40 1.96
CA GLN A 240 7.65 18.43 2.76
C GLN A 240 7.34 18.20 4.26
N ALA A 241 7.49 16.97 4.69
CA ALA A 241 7.11 16.50 6.02
C ALA A 241 8.26 16.70 7.01
N GLU A 242 7.92 17.10 8.23
CA GLU A 242 8.80 17.05 9.38
C GLU A 242 8.35 15.90 10.27
N PHE A 243 9.17 14.85 10.35
CA PHE A 243 8.86 13.70 11.20
C PHE A 243 9.21 14.00 12.66
N LEU A 244 8.22 13.73 13.53
CA LEU A 244 8.36 13.81 14.99
C LEU A 244 9.16 12.62 15.51
#